data_d3f8c6322cb87cfccfa6fd842654b994
#
_entry.id   d3f8c6322cb87cfccfa6fd842654b994
#
_cell.length_a   1.000
_cell.length_b   1.000
_cell.length_c   1.000
_cell.angle_alpha   90.00
_cell.angle_beta   90.00
_cell.angle_gamma   90.00
#
_symmetry.space_group_name_H-M   'P 1'
#
loop_
_entity.id
_entity.type
_entity.pdbx_description
1 polymer ?
#
loop_
_entity_poly.entity_id
_entity_poly.type
_entity_poly.pdbx_seq_one_letter_code
_entity_poly.pdbx_strand_id
1 'polypeptide(L)'
;MLIVRSVAFNCLFYLNLILHVIGAIPTYALPRRAFMAMAKSWGYTSGWLLRVVAGTSVELRGLDKIPPGALLVAAKHQSVWETFMLLTLFDDPAYVFKHELQWIPVFGWYAWKSRIIFPEGTRTAPGAPPVYKYGAAQLYAACGVPCLPVALNSGLYWPRRKFLRYPGTIVLKVLDPIPPGLSREEFAERLEREIEEAVARLTAEAAKDLHSARVVEIVTP
;
A
#
# COMPACT_ATOMS: atom_id res chain seq x y z
N MET A 1 -9.60 -23.71 10.78
CA MET A 1 -8.52 -22.86 11.31
C MET A 1 -8.45 -21.49 10.64
N LEU A 2 -8.59 -21.37 9.30
CA LEU A 2 -8.51 -20.09 8.57
C LEU A 2 -9.52 -19.04 9.08
N ILE A 3 -10.80 -19.41 9.24
CA ILE A 3 -11.86 -18.52 9.73
C ILE A 3 -11.51 -17.97 11.11
N VAL A 4 -11.13 -18.84 12.07
CA VAL A 4 -10.79 -18.44 13.43
C VAL A 4 -9.62 -17.44 13.43
N ARG A 5 -8.56 -17.73 12.67
CA ARG A 5 -7.41 -16.83 12.51
C ARG A 5 -7.81 -15.49 11.88
N SER A 6 -8.71 -15.52 10.90
CA SER A 6 -9.22 -14.29 10.27
C SER A 6 -10.08 -13.46 11.21
N VAL A 7 -10.95 -14.09 12.04
CA VAL A 7 -11.72 -13.41 13.08
C VAL A 7 -10.77 -12.74 14.08
N ALA A 8 -9.87 -13.54 14.65
CA ALA A 8 -8.92 -13.04 15.65
C ALA A 8 -8.07 -11.88 15.09
N PHE A 9 -7.54 -12.04 13.87
CA PHE A 9 -6.79 -10.97 13.23
C PHE A 9 -7.63 -9.71 13.02
N ASN A 10 -8.83 -9.81 12.46
CA ASN A 10 -9.67 -8.63 12.22
C ASN A 10 -10.01 -7.92 13.54
N CYS A 11 -10.40 -8.64 14.58
CA CYS A 11 -10.66 -8.04 15.89
C CYS A 11 -9.44 -7.31 16.45
N LEU A 12 -8.28 -7.96 16.44
CA LEU A 12 -7.04 -7.37 16.97
C LEU A 12 -6.55 -6.20 16.10
N PHE A 13 -6.69 -6.28 14.77
CA PHE A 13 -6.32 -5.20 13.86
C PHE A 13 -7.16 -3.93 14.11
N TYR A 14 -8.48 -4.06 14.22
CA TYR A 14 -9.33 -2.90 14.53
C TYR A 14 -9.14 -2.37 15.93
N LEU A 15 -8.93 -3.23 16.93
CA LEU A 15 -8.57 -2.80 18.27
C LEU A 15 -7.25 -2.02 18.27
N ASN A 16 -6.22 -2.56 17.59
CA ASN A 16 -4.94 -1.88 17.41
C ASN A 16 -5.10 -0.52 16.73
N LEU A 17 -5.93 -0.41 15.69
CA LEU A 17 -6.24 0.84 15.02
C LEU A 17 -6.88 1.85 15.99
N ILE A 18 -7.90 1.43 16.75
CA ILE A 18 -8.60 2.30 17.71
C ILE A 18 -7.63 2.82 18.78
N LEU A 19 -6.80 1.94 19.34
CA LEU A 19 -5.81 2.32 20.35
C LEU A 19 -4.80 3.34 19.82
N HIS A 20 -4.31 3.16 18.57
CA HIS A 20 -3.39 4.10 17.95
C HIS A 20 -4.07 5.43 17.59
N VAL A 21 -5.33 5.42 17.14
CA VAL A 21 -6.10 6.65 16.87
C VAL A 21 -6.29 7.46 18.16
N ILE A 22 -6.66 6.81 19.26
CA ILE A 22 -6.80 7.46 20.57
C ILE A 22 -5.43 7.96 21.07
N GLY A 23 -4.40 7.11 21.01
CA GLY A 23 -3.03 7.46 21.41
C GLY A 23 -2.40 8.55 20.55
N ALA A 24 -2.89 8.76 19.33
CA ALA A 24 -2.43 9.83 18.46
C ALA A 24 -3.04 11.21 18.80
N ILE A 25 -4.10 11.30 19.61
CA ILE A 25 -4.76 12.56 19.95
C ILE A 25 -3.76 13.59 20.55
N PRO A 26 -2.90 13.26 21.52
CA PRO A 26 -1.93 14.23 22.03
C PRO A 26 -0.94 14.72 20.99
N THR A 27 -0.71 13.96 19.92
CA THR A 27 0.27 14.34 18.88
C THR A 27 -0.19 15.54 18.04
N TYR A 28 -1.44 16.00 18.17
CA TYR A 28 -1.89 17.25 17.56
C TYR A 28 -1.16 18.47 18.07
N ALA A 29 -0.82 18.46 19.36
CA ALA A 29 -0.06 19.53 20.01
C ALA A 29 1.46 19.37 19.86
N LEU A 30 1.93 18.27 19.27
CA LEU A 30 3.33 17.92 19.14
C LEU A 30 3.83 18.11 17.69
N PRO A 31 5.16 18.17 17.47
CA PRO A 31 5.72 18.20 16.12
C PRO A 31 5.29 17.00 15.27
N ARG A 32 5.18 17.19 13.94
CA ARG A 32 4.76 16.17 12.96
C ARG A 32 5.45 14.80 13.18
N ARG A 33 6.73 14.80 13.58
CA ARG A 33 7.48 13.55 13.84
C ARG A 33 6.85 12.67 14.93
N ALA A 34 6.20 13.27 15.93
CA ALA A 34 5.51 12.49 16.97
C ALA A 34 4.29 11.74 16.39
N PHE A 35 3.53 12.41 15.54
CA PHE A 35 2.45 11.78 14.79
C PHE A 35 2.96 10.67 13.86
N MET A 36 4.03 10.93 13.09
CA MET A 36 4.62 9.94 12.19
C MET A 36 5.14 8.72 12.95
N ALA A 37 5.73 8.90 14.13
CA ALA A 37 6.15 7.79 14.99
C ALA A 37 4.96 6.92 15.40
N MET A 38 3.83 7.52 15.77
CA MET A 38 2.60 6.81 16.11
C MET A 38 2.02 6.06 14.91
N ALA A 39 1.98 6.71 13.73
CA ALA A 39 1.50 6.09 12.50
C ALA A 39 2.38 4.90 12.06
N LYS A 40 3.70 5.04 12.16
CA LYS A 40 4.65 3.94 11.91
C LYS A 40 4.50 2.82 12.92
N SER A 41 4.32 3.13 14.21
CA SER A 41 4.03 2.14 15.26
C SER A 41 2.78 1.32 14.94
N TRP A 42 1.71 1.97 14.47
CA TRP A 42 0.52 1.26 13.99
C TRP A 42 0.83 0.35 12.79
N GLY A 43 1.65 0.80 11.85
CA GLY A 43 2.10 0.00 10.71
C GLY A 43 2.87 -1.25 11.15
N TYR A 44 3.87 -1.10 12.02
CA TYR A 44 4.67 -2.21 12.54
C TYR A 44 3.85 -3.21 13.35
N THR A 45 3.01 -2.73 14.28
CA THR A 45 2.16 -3.61 15.10
C THR A 45 1.12 -4.33 14.26
N SER A 46 0.55 -3.68 13.24
CA SER A 46 -0.39 -4.31 12.30
C SER A 46 0.30 -5.38 11.44
N GLY A 47 1.52 -5.11 10.97
CA GLY A 47 2.34 -6.09 10.25
C GLY A 47 2.72 -7.30 11.13
N TRP A 48 3.08 -7.05 12.39
CA TRP A 48 3.35 -8.11 13.35
C TRP A 48 2.11 -8.97 13.64
N LEU A 49 0.95 -8.37 13.86
CA LEU A 49 -0.32 -9.08 14.02
C LEU A 49 -0.65 -9.93 12.79
N LEU A 50 -0.44 -9.39 11.59
CA LEU A 50 -0.67 -10.11 10.34
C LEU A 50 0.20 -11.37 10.26
N ARG A 51 1.47 -11.24 10.64
CA ARG A 51 2.43 -12.36 10.65
C ARG A 51 2.05 -13.43 11.67
N VAL A 52 1.81 -13.03 12.91
CA VAL A 52 1.61 -13.98 14.04
C VAL A 52 0.23 -14.62 13.99
N VAL A 53 -0.82 -13.83 13.74
CA VAL A 53 -2.21 -14.28 13.80
C VAL A 53 -2.69 -14.83 12.47
N ALA A 54 -2.52 -14.09 11.37
CA ALA A 54 -2.95 -14.53 10.05
C ALA A 54 -1.94 -15.47 9.36
N GLY A 55 -0.66 -15.45 9.77
CA GLY A 55 0.40 -16.26 9.15
C GLY A 55 0.86 -15.71 7.80
N THR A 56 0.72 -14.40 7.61
CA THR A 56 1.15 -13.72 6.39
C THR A 56 2.45 -12.99 6.65
N SER A 57 3.53 -13.43 6.01
CA SER A 57 4.85 -12.80 6.05
C SER A 57 4.96 -11.66 5.05
N VAL A 58 6.01 -10.86 5.17
CA VAL A 58 6.31 -9.74 4.27
C VAL A 58 7.72 -9.87 3.77
N GLU A 59 7.89 -9.69 2.46
CA GLU A 59 9.20 -9.60 1.80
C GLU A 59 9.29 -8.28 1.06
N LEU A 60 10.38 -7.54 1.30
CA LEU A 60 10.66 -6.25 0.67
C LEU A 60 11.81 -6.43 -0.32
N ARG A 61 11.60 -6.05 -1.58
CA ARG A 61 12.58 -6.18 -2.66
C ARG A 61 12.90 -4.82 -3.27
N GLY A 62 14.15 -4.57 -3.63
CA GLY A 62 14.58 -3.37 -4.34
C GLY A 62 14.61 -2.11 -3.49
N LEU A 63 14.78 -2.21 -2.17
CA LEU A 63 14.88 -1.04 -1.29
C LEU A 63 16.10 -0.17 -1.60
N ASP A 64 17.16 -0.76 -2.16
CA ASP A 64 18.37 -0.10 -2.65
C ASP A 64 18.11 0.87 -3.82
N LYS A 65 16.96 0.75 -4.49
CA LYS A 65 16.52 1.63 -5.59
C LYS A 65 15.86 2.91 -5.12
N ILE A 66 15.59 3.08 -3.83
CA ILE A 66 14.97 4.29 -3.29
C ILE A 66 15.99 5.43 -3.37
N PRO A 67 15.78 6.46 -4.22
CA PRO A 67 16.72 7.55 -4.32
C PRO A 67 16.62 8.46 -3.09
N PRO A 68 17.71 9.12 -2.70
CA PRO A 68 17.67 10.14 -1.66
C PRO A 68 16.87 11.36 -2.11
N GLY A 69 16.29 12.09 -1.15
CA GLY A 69 15.60 13.35 -1.42
C GLY A 69 14.10 13.21 -1.68
N ALA A 70 13.55 14.23 -2.31
CA ALA A 70 12.10 14.27 -2.59
C ALA A 70 11.75 13.33 -3.75
N LEU A 71 10.70 12.53 -3.57
CA LEU A 71 10.21 11.61 -4.60
C LEU A 71 8.69 11.45 -4.54
N LEU A 72 8.10 11.09 -5.67
CA LEU A 72 6.71 10.70 -5.79
C LEU A 72 6.64 9.17 -5.76
N VAL A 73 5.94 8.58 -4.79
CA VAL A 73 5.76 7.13 -4.74
C VAL A 73 4.43 6.75 -5.38
N ALA A 74 4.46 5.93 -6.42
CA ALA A 74 3.29 5.42 -7.12
C ALA A 74 3.15 3.91 -6.90
N ALA A 75 2.23 3.51 -6.03
CA ALA A 75 2.08 2.13 -5.63
C ALA A 75 0.80 1.48 -6.18
N LYS A 76 0.89 0.22 -6.59
CA LYS A 76 -0.31 -0.61 -6.84
C LYS A 76 -1.17 -0.65 -5.58
N HIS A 77 -2.49 -0.62 -5.76
CA HIS A 77 -3.43 -0.62 -4.64
C HIS A 77 -4.38 -1.81 -4.70
N GLN A 78 -4.13 -2.84 -3.91
CA GLN A 78 -4.93 -4.08 -3.88
C GLN A 78 -5.63 -4.30 -2.54
N SER A 79 -5.05 -3.78 -1.44
CA SER A 79 -5.46 -4.10 -0.07
C SER A 79 -5.46 -2.85 0.82
N VAL A 80 -5.79 -3.01 2.09
CA VAL A 80 -5.52 -2.01 3.15
C VAL A 80 -4.06 -2.08 3.58
N TRP A 81 -3.42 -3.22 3.38
CA TRP A 81 -2.07 -3.50 3.87
C TRP A 81 -1.03 -2.47 3.41
N GLU A 82 -1.01 -2.14 2.12
CA GLU A 82 -0.04 -1.18 1.58
C GLU A 82 -0.22 0.23 2.13
N THR A 83 -1.42 0.60 2.58
CA THR A 83 -1.64 1.94 3.14
C THR A 83 -0.92 2.19 4.46
N PHE A 84 -0.70 1.17 5.26
CA PHE A 84 0.08 1.31 6.47
C PHE A 84 1.53 0.82 6.32
N MET A 85 1.78 -0.14 5.43
CA MET A 85 3.13 -0.65 5.23
C MET A 85 4.05 0.38 4.56
N LEU A 86 3.56 1.10 3.56
CA LEU A 86 4.33 2.16 2.91
C LEU A 86 4.72 3.30 3.88
N LEU A 87 3.93 3.54 4.95
CA LEU A 87 4.32 4.49 6.00
C LEU A 87 5.62 4.10 6.70
N THR A 88 5.89 2.81 6.82
CA THR A 88 7.07 2.33 7.53
C THR A 88 8.35 2.39 6.70
N LEU A 89 8.23 2.47 5.37
CA LEU A 89 9.37 2.41 4.44
C LEU A 89 10.02 3.77 4.20
N PHE A 90 9.30 4.88 4.40
CA PHE A 90 9.80 6.22 4.13
C PHE A 90 9.87 7.03 5.42
N ASP A 91 10.85 7.96 5.52
CA ASP A 91 11.06 8.74 6.75
C ASP A 91 9.90 9.67 7.07
N ASP A 92 9.46 10.44 6.12
CA ASP A 92 8.32 11.37 6.25
C ASP A 92 7.37 11.24 5.06
N PRO A 93 6.71 10.07 4.92
CA PRO A 93 5.83 9.83 3.81
C PRO A 93 4.58 10.70 3.88
N ALA A 94 4.13 11.03 2.71
CA ALA A 94 2.98 11.87 2.48
C ALA A 94 1.98 11.14 1.53
N TYR A 95 0.68 10.95 1.88
CA TYR A 95 -0.35 10.32 1.03
C TYR A 95 -1.22 11.33 0.28
N VAL A 96 -1.52 11.05 -0.98
CA VAL A 96 -2.59 11.73 -1.71
C VAL A 96 -3.85 10.88 -1.60
N PHE A 97 -4.82 11.38 -0.85
CA PHE A 97 -6.12 10.73 -0.67
C PHE A 97 -7.19 11.35 -1.56
N LYS A 98 -8.29 10.63 -1.74
CA LYS A 98 -9.52 11.23 -2.26
C LYS A 98 -9.97 12.37 -1.37
N HIS A 99 -10.43 13.46 -1.99
CA HIS A 99 -10.91 14.65 -1.29
C HIS A 99 -11.97 14.33 -0.22
N GLU A 100 -12.84 13.36 -0.46
CA GLU A 100 -13.91 12.96 0.47
C GLU A 100 -13.37 12.39 1.80
N LEU A 101 -12.17 11.82 1.81
CA LEU A 101 -11.58 11.28 3.03
C LEU A 101 -11.12 12.34 4.04
N GLN A 102 -10.97 13.60 3.60
CA GLN A 102 -10.65 14.72 4.51
C GLN A 102 -11.80 15.04 5.49
N TRP A 103 -13.04 14.65 5.16
CA TRP A 103 -14.20 14.87 6.00
C TRP A 103 -14.37 13.82 7.10
N ILE A 104 -13.57 12.75 7.11
CA ILE A 104 -13.60 11.77 8.20
C ILE A 104 -12.94 12.41 9.42
N PRO A 105 -13.66 12.58 10.56
CA PRO A 105 -13.11 13.17 11.77
C PRO A 105 -11.79 12.45 12.17
N VAL A 106 -10.82 13.22 12.66
CA VAL A 106 -9.49 12.75 13.06
C VAL A 106 -8.63 12.28 11.87
N PHE A 107 -9.14 11.41 10.99
CA PHE A 107 -8.39 10.87 9.84
C PHE A 107 -8.13 11.93 8.76
N GLY A 108 -9.11 12.79 8.47
CA GLY A 108 -8.99 13.82 7.42
C GLY A 108 -7.89 14.84 7.70
N TRP A 109 -7.68 15.20 8.95
CA TRP A 109 -6.59 16.12 9.34
C TRP A 109 -5.20 15.50 9.16
N TYR A 110 -5.09 14.19 9.30
CA TYR A 110 -3.85 13.45 9.02
C TYR A 110 -3.61 13.28 7.52
N ALA A 111 -4.67 13.11 6.75
CA ALA A 111 -4.61 12.97 5.30
C ALA A 111 -4.05 14.21 4.60
N TRP A 112 -4.33 15.41 5.11
CA TRP A 112 -3.90 16.68 4.50
C TRP A 112 -2.39 16.89 4.46
N LYS A 113 -1.62 16.15 5.24
CA LYS A 113 -0.15 16.27 5.31
C LYS A 113 0.61 15.23 4.48
N SER A 114 -0.04 14.48 3.60
CA SER A 114 0.52 13.23 3.03
C SER A 114 0.61 13.14 1.47
N ARG A 115 1.68 12.57 0.83
CA ARG A 115 1.99 12.57 -0.64
C ARG A 115 2.40 11.22 -1.26
N ILE A 116 1.85 10.07 -0.84
CA ILE A 116 1.91 8.82 -1.60
C ILE A 116 0.66 8.71 -2.46
N ILE A 117 0.78 8.34 -3.72
CA ILE A 117 -0.35 8.16 -4.62
C ILE A 117 -0.61 6.69 -4.91
N PHE A 118 -1.89 6.37 -5.04
CA PHE A 118 -2.34 5.14 -5.66
C PHE A 118 -2.91 5.50 -7.03
N PRO A 119 -2.20 5.20 -8.14
CA PRO A 119 -2.55 5.70 -9.48
C PRO A 119 -3.95 5.29 -9.94
N GLU A 120 -4.46 4.16 -9.49
CA GLU A 120 -5.81 3.69 -9.80
C GLU A 120 -6.90 4.42 -8.99
N GLY A 121 -6.54 5.12 -7.92
CA GLY A 121 -7.47 5.84 -7.02
C GLY A 121 -8.44 4.94 -6.26
N THR A 122 -8.34 3.63 -6.41
CA THR A 122 -9.13 2.61 -5.70
C THR A 122 -8.36 1.29 -5.65
N ARG A 123 -8.75 0.41 -4.72
CA ARG A 123 -8.19 -0.94 -4.64
C ARG A 123 -8.72 -1.80 -5.77
N THR A 124 -7.81 -2.41 -6.54
CA THR A 124 -8.11 -3.28 -7.68
C THR A 124 -7.74 -4.72 -7.33
N ALA A 125 -8.65 -5.66 -7.60
CA ALA A 125 -8.40 -7.07 -7.31
C ALA A 125 -7.24 -7.61 -8.18
N PRO A 126 -6.46 -8.59 -7.70
CA PRO A 126 -5.48 -9.30 -8.53
C PRO A 126 -6.14 -9.85 -9.80
N GLY A 127 -5.51 -9.66 -10.96
CA GLY A 127 -6.02 -10.09 -12.25
C GLY A 127 -7.09 -9.22 -12.90
N ALA A 128 -7.66 -8.24 -12.19
CA ALA A 128 -8.60 -7.30 -12.79
C ALA A 128 -7.87 -6.30 -13.71
N PRO A 129 -8.51 -5.83 -14.80
CA PRO A 129 -7.93 -4.82 -15.68
C PRO A 129 -7.56 -3.55 -14.90
N PRO A 130 -6.34 -3.01 -15.10
CA PRO A 130 -5.93 -1.78 -14.43
C PRO A 130 -6.67 -0.57 -15.01
N VAL A 131 -6.98 0.42 -14.14
CA VAL A 131 -7.56 1.70 -14.57
C VAL A 131 -6.79 2.83 -13.90
N TYR A 132 -5.73 3.29 -14.55
CA TYR A 132 -4.89 4.37 -14.05
C TYR A 132 -5.56 5.72 -14.26
N LYS A 133 -5.55 6.55 -13.20
CA LYS A 133 -6.15 7.88 -13.23
C LYS A 133 -5.16 8.92 -13.74
N TYR A 134 -5.62 9.83 -14.56
CA TYR A 134 -4.82 10.94 -15.11
C TYR A 134 -4.16 11.82 -14.03
N GLY A 135 -4.72 11.87 -12.83
CA GLY A 135 -4.18 12.63 -11.69
C GLY A 135 -2.76 12.25 -11.28
N ALA A 136 -2.34 11.01 -11.50
CA ALA A 136 -0.96 10.59 -11.23
C ALA A 136 0.04 11.30 -12.15
N ALA A 137 -0.29 11.40 -13.45
CA ALA A 137 0.53 12.09 -14.43
C ALA A 137 0.56 13.61 -14.21
N GLN A 138 -0.55 14.19 -13.77
CA GLN A 138 -0.60 15.61 -13.39
C GLN A 138 0.32 15.90 -12.20
N LEU A 139 0.29 15.07 -11.16
CA LEU A 139 1.16 15.23 -10.00
C LEU A 139 2.63 15.07 -10.36
N TYR A 140 2.97 14.07 -11.16
CA TYR A 140 4.34 13.87 -11.65
C TYR A 140 4.87 15.12 -12.37
N ALA A 141 4.09 15.65 -13.33
CA ALA A 141 4.47 16.85 -14.06
C ALA A 141 4.59 18.10 -13.16
N ALA A 142 3.72 18.21 -12.13
CA ALA A 142 3.73 19.35 -11.22
C ALA A 142 4.84 19.29 -10.17
N CYS A 143 5.21 18.09 -9.71
CA CYS A 143 6.21 17.94 -8.66
C CYS A 143 7.66 18.09 -9.17
N GLY A 144 7.94 17.73 -10.41
CA GLY A 144 9.29 17.79 -11.00
C GLY A 144 10.34 16.92 -10.28
N VAL A 145 9.89 15.88 -9.57
CA VAL A 145 10.73 14.92 -8.83
C VAL A 145 10.64 13.53 -9.46
N PRO A 146 11.62 12.63 -9.21
CA PRO A 146 11.52 11.25 -9.67
C PRO A 146 10.27 10.57 -9.13
N CYS A 147 9.65 9.70 -9.93
CA CYS A 147 8.57 8.82 -9.47
C CYS A 147 9.11 7.42 -9.20
N LEU A 148 8.80 6.87 -8.03
CA LEU A 148 9.17 5.53 -7.60
C LEU A 148 7.97 4.60 -7.75
N PRO A 149 7.94 3.74 -8.79
CA PRO A 149 6.89 2.75 -8.93
C PRO A 149 7.05 1.62 -7.93
N VAL A 150 5.93 1.16 -7.34
CA VAL A 150 5.92 0.05 -6.37
C VAL A 150 4.87 -0.96 -6.76
N ALA A 151 5.31 -2.18 -7.01
CA ALA A 151 4.47 -3.34 -7.29
C ALA A 151 4.29 -4.21 -6.03
N LEU A 152 3.16 -4.89 -5.91
CA LEU A 152 2.88 -5.77 -4.78
C LEU A 152 1.80 -6.82 -5.14
N ASN A 153 1.69 -7.85 -4.32
CA ASN A 153 0.71 -8.93 -4.45
C ASN A 153 -0.20 -9.08 -3.22
N SER A 154 -0.37 -8.01 -2.44
CA SER A 154 -1.10 -8.01 -1.15
C SER A 154 -2.55 -8.51 -1.27
N GLY A 155 -3.20 -8.27 -2.42
CA GLY A 155 -4.57 -8.68 -2.68
C GLY A 155 -4.80 -10.18 -2.67
N LEU A 156 -3.75 -11.00 -2.88
CA LEU A 156 -3.82 -12.45 -2.78
C LEU A 156 -4.03 -12.93 -1.33
N TYR A 157 -3.49 -12.21 -0.36
CA TYR A 157 -3.48 -12.59 1.05
C TYR A 157 -4.48 -11.79 1.89
N TRP A 158 -4.70 -10.52 1.51
CA TRP A 158 -5.68 -9.62 2.12
C TRP A 158 -6.58 -8.99 1.05
N PRO A 159 -7.49 -9.77 0.44
CA PRO A 159 -8.32 -9.27 -0.66
C PRO A 159 -9.29 -8.18 -0.20
N ARG A 160 -9.57 -7.24 -1.12
CA ARG A 160 -10.51 -6.14 -0.91
C ARG A 160 -11.90 -6.65 -0.53
N ARG A 161 -12.51 -6.08 0.51
CA ARG A 161 -13.88 -6.39 0.97
C ARG A 161 -14.15 -7.86 1.32
N LYS A 162 -13.10 -8.69 1.45
CA LYS A 162 -13.25 -10.06 1.94
C LYS A 162 -12.90 -10.11 3.43
N PHE A 163 -13.54 -11.03 4.13
CA PHE A 163 -13.32 -11.25 5.56
C PHE A 163 -12.07 -12.07 5.82
N LEU A 164 -11.78 -13.04 4.97
CA LEU A 164 -10.68 -13.98 5.15
C LEU A 164 -9.32 -13.34 4.92
N ARG A 165 -8.35 -13.78 5.71
CA ARG A 165 -6.92 -13.45 5.59
C ARG A 165 -6.16 -14.74 5.35
N TYR A 166 -5.42 -14.77 4.26
CA TYR A 166 -4.75 -15.98 3.82
C TYR A 166 -3.28 -15.97 4.26
N PRO A 167 -2.77 -17.11 4.79
CA PRO A 167 -1.35 -17.23 5.10
C PRO A 167 -0.52 -17.25 3.81
N GLY A 168 0.73 -16.79 3.90
CA GLY A 168 1.68 -16.77 2.79
C GLY A 168 2.60 -15.55 2.86
N THR A 169 3.19 -15.13 1.74
CA THR A 169 4.15 -14.02 1.71
C THR A 169 3.68 -12.89 0.80
N ILE A 170 3.36 -11.75 1.39
CA ILE A 170 3.19 -10.51 0.64
C ILE A 170 4.56 -10.01 0.21
N VAL A 171 4.76 -9.85 -1.10
CA VAL A 171 5.95 -9.23 -1.66
C VAL A 171 5.63 -7.80 -2.06
N LEU A 172 6.43 -6.85 -1.57
CA LEU A 172 6.47 -5.47 -2.03
C LEU A 172 7.78 -5.27 -2.78
N LYS A 173 7.69 -4.86 -4.04
CA LYS A 173 8.85 -4.64 -4.92
C LYS A 173 8.92 -3.19 -5.36
N VAL A 174 9.99 -2.53 -4.96
CA VAL A 174 10.37 -1.21 -5.47
C VAL A 174 11.00 -1.41 -6.86
N LEU A 175 10.52 -0.64 -7.85
CA LEU A 175 11.02 -0.68 -9.22
C LEU A 175 12.02 0.45 -9.45
N ASP A 176 12.58 0.53 -10.66
CA ASP A 176 13.52 1.58 -11.00
C ASP A 176 12.81 2.93 -11.07
N PRO A 177 13.40 4.00 -10.50
CA PRO A 177 12.78 5.31 -10.51
C PRO A 177 12.59 5.84 -11.94
N ILE A 178 11.41 6.40 -12.21
CA ILE A 178 11.14 7.14 -13.44
C ILE A 178 11.65 8.57 -13.25
N PRO A 179 12.65 9.03 -14.04
CA PRO A 179 13.21 10.38 -13.91
C PRO A 179 12.15 11.44 -14.22
N PRO A 180 12.25 12.67 -13.69
CA PRO A 180 11.37 13.77 -14.09
C PRO A 180 11.61 14.18 -15.55
N GLY A 181 10.61 14.84 -16.15
CA GLY A 181 10.73 15.45 -17.49
C GLY A 181 10.08 14.70 -18.64
N LEU A 182 9.47 13.53 -18.40
CA LEU A 182 8.64 12.88 -19.43
C LEU A 182 7.34 13.66 -19.64
N SER A 183 6.76 13.54 -20.83
CA SER A 183 5.38 13.97 -21.06
C SER A 183 4.42 13.20 -20.15
N ARG A 184 3.20 13.73 -19.95
CA ARG A 184 2.20 13.08 -19.09
C ARG A 184 1.77 11.72 -19.65
N GLU A 185 1.68 11.63 -20.94
CA GLU A 185 1.31 10.45 -21.71
C GLU A 185 2.40 9.36 -21.57
N GLU A 186 3.65 9.71 -21.89
CA GLU A 186 4.79 8.79 -21.74
C GLU A 186 4.97 8.29 -20.31
N PHE A 187 4.81 9.19 -19.33
CA PHE A 187 4.86 8.81 -17.92
C PHE A 187 3.75 7.84 -17.56
N ALA A 188 2.50 8.11 -17.96
CA ALA A 188 1.36 7.26 -17.62
C ALA A 188 1.50 5.85 -18.21
N GLU A 189 1.86 5.74 -19.49
CA GLU A 189 2.09 4.47 -20.17
C GLU A 189 3.24 3.67 -19.53
N ARG A 190 4.34 4.35 -19.22
CA ARG A 190 5.50 3.74 -18.59
C ARG A 190 5.18 3.24 -17.19
N LEU A 191 4.53 4.08 -16.37
CA LEU A 191 4.15 3.74 -15.01
C LEU A 191 3.24 2.52 -14.96
N GLU A 192 2.19 2.51 -15.80
CA GLU A 192 1.24 1.40 -15.88
C GLU A 192 1.94 0.12 -16.30
N ARG A 193 2.68 0.15 -17.40
CA ARG A 193 3.40 -1.01 -17.91
C ARG A 193 4.35 -1.61 -16.86
N GLU A 194 5.21 -0.79 -16.25
CA GLU A 194 6.21 -1.26 -15.30
C GLU A 194 5.58 -1.87 -14.04
N ILE A 195 4.53 -1.25 -13.50
CA ILE A 195 3.82 -1.77 -12.32
C ILE A 195 3.08 -3.07 -12.67
N GLU A 196 2.29 -3.09 -13.76
CA GLU A 196 1.47 -4.26 -14.09
C GLU A 196 2.31 -5.48 -14.48
N GLU A 197 3.40 -5.29 -15.23
CA GLU A 197 4.33 -6.39 -15.52
C GLU A 197 4.97 -6.94 -14.24
N ALA A 198 5.34 -6.08 -13.29
CA ALA A 198 5.90 -6.54 -12.03
C ALA A 198 4.85 -7.25 -11.17
N VAL A 199 3.61 -6.75 -11.10
CA VAL A 199 2.49 -7.39 -10.41
C VAL A 199 2.18 -8.75 -11.00
N ALA A 200 2.16 -8.88 -12.33
CA ALA A 200 1.94 -10.15 -13.01
C ALA A 200 3.02 -11.19 -12.63
N ARG A 201 4.29 -10.76 -12.60
CA ARG A 201 5.41 -11.63 -12.16
C ARG A 201 5.25 -12.06 -10.70
N LEU A 202 4.94 -11.12 -9.77
CA LEU A 202 4.74 -11.42 -8.36
C LEU A 202 3.54 -12.37 -8.13
N THR A 203 2.47 -12.19 -8.91
CA THR A 203 1.29 -13.07 -8.86
C THR A 203 1.63 -14.47 -9.34
N ALA A 204 2.39 -14.59 -10.42
CA ALA A 204 2.83 -15.89 -10.95
C ALA A 204 3.81 -16.60 -10.00
N GLU A 205 4.71 -15.87 -9.32
CA GLU A 205 5.57 -16.40 -8.28
C GLU A 205 4.74 -16.95 -7.11
N ALA A 206 3.80 -16.16 -6.59
CA ALA A 206 2.91 -16.57 -5.50
C ALA A 206 2.04 -17.78 -5.87
N ALA A 207 1.62 -17.91 -7.13
CA ALA A 207 0.83 -19.04 -7.61
C ALA A 207 1.61 -20.37 -7.56
N LYS A 208 2.92 -20.34 -7.79
CA LYS A 208 3.79 -21.51 -7.63
C LYS A 208 3.90 -21.96 -6.17
N ASP A 209 3.94 -21.00 -5.23
CA ASP A 209 4.06 -21.26 -3.80
C ASP A 209 2.71 -21.69 -3.17
N LEU A 210 1.61 -21.15 -3.65
CA LEU A 210 0.25 -21.37 -3.12
C LEU A 210 -0.44 -22.63 -3.68
N HIS A 211 0.24 -23.64 -4.13
CA HIS A 211 -0.31 -24.87 -4.70
C HIS A 211 -1.85 -24.87 -4.92
N SER A 212 -2.23 -24.48 -6.08
CA SER A 212 -3.38 -24.73 -6.95
C SER A 212 -4.81 -24.29 -6.59
N ALA A 213 -5.29 -24.41 -5.39
CA ALA A 213 -6.74 -24.22 -5.16
C ALA A 213 -7.17 -22.77 -4.85
N ARG A 214 -6.29 -21.95 -4.29
CA ARG A 214 -6.65 -20.61 -3.81
C ARG A 214 -6.45 -19.49 -4.83
N VAL A 215 -5.49 -19.62 -5.72
CA VAL A 215 -5.25 -18.59 -6.75
C VAL A 215 -6.42 -18.54 -7.73
N VAL A 216 -7.00 -19.69 -8.05
CA VAL A 216 -8.17 -19.78 -8.93
C VAL A 216 -9.37 -19.06 -8.31
N GLU A 217 -9.62 -19.24 -7.00
CA GLU A 217 -10.77 -18.63 -6.31
C GLU A 217 -10.62 -17.10 -6.11
N ILE A 218 -9.37 -16.58 -6.08
CA ILE A 218 -9.10 -15.15 -5.86
C ILE A 218 -8.99 -14.39 -7.19
N VAL A 219 -8.55 -15.03 -8.26
CA VAL A 219 -8.29 -14.42 -9.58
C VAL A 219 -9.46 -14.56 -10.54
N THR A 220 -10.38 -15.50 -10.30
CA THR A 220 -11.62 -15.62 -11.09
C THR A 220 -12.66 -14.59 -10.63
N PRO A 221 -13.23 -13.77 -11.52
CA PRO A 221 -14.19 -12.71 -11.21
C PRO A 221 -15.52 -13.22 -10.66
#